data_cdede628051f0718e297c710079543cc
#
_entry.id   cdede628051f0718e297c710079543cc
#
_cell.length_a   1.000
_cell.length_b   1.000
_cell.length_c   1.000
_cell.angle_alpha   90.00
_cell.angle_beta   90.00
_cell.angle_gamma   90.00
#
_symmetry.space_group_name_H-M   'P 1'
#
loop_
_entity.id
_entity.type
_entity.pdbx_description
1 polymer ?
#
loop_
_entity_poly.entity_id
_entity_poly.type
_entity_poly.pdbx_seq_one_letter_code
_entity_poly.pdbx_strand_id
1 'polypeptide(L)'
;YEISACLVGSEMCIRDRLLTDRGSEFAKPNLFEINHETGEIRCNIFYCDAQMASQKPHVENNHIFIRDILQKKKSMKGLTQDKLDLMFSHINSVPRKSLGNKTPYEAFEFFYGKETLDKLHIQKIEKDKVTLQPYLLK
;
A
#
# COMPACT_ATOMS: atom_id res chain seq x y z
N TYR A 1 8.83 -6.76 3.66
CA TYR A 1 7.56 -7.09 2.99
C TYR A 1 6.73 -5.84 2.92
N GLU A 2 6.63 -5.27 1.72
CA GLU A 2 6.06 -3.94 1.53
C GLU A 2 4.69 -4.03 0.87
N ILE A 3 3.70 -4.07 1.70
CA ILE A 3 2.32 -3.70 1.38
C ILE A 3 2.07 -2.39 2.15
N SER A 4 2.90 -1.38 1.91
CA SER A 4 2.96 -0.28 2.87
C SER A 4 2.14 0.96 2.49
N ALA A 5 1.73 1.11 1.25
CA ALA A 5 1.11 2.37 0.85
C ALA A 5 -0.42 2.44 1.05
N CYS A 6 -1.10 1.31 1.26
CA CYS A 6 -2.56 1.26 1.26
C CYS A 6 -3.22 1.12 2.61
N LEU A 7 -2.46 0.99 3.69
CA LEU A 7 -3.00 0.57 4.97
C LEU A 7 -3.23 1.70 5.97
N VAL A 8 -3.11 2.94 5.52
CA VAL A 8 -3.43 4.11 6.34
C VAL A 8 -4.94 4.29 6.35
N GLY A 9 -5.59 3.82 7.39
CA GLY A 9 -7.03 3.99 7.58
C GLY A 9 -7.78 2.75 8.07
N SER A 10 -7.18 1.56 8.06
CA SER A 10 -7.83 0.38 8.63
C SER A 10 -7.61 0.30 10.14
N GLU A 11 -8.66 0.03 10.88
CA GLU A 11 -8.64 -0.13 12.35
C GLU A 11 -7.80 -1.30 12.85
N MET A 12 -7.18 -2.07 11.97
CA MET A 12 -6.38 -3.22 12.34
C MET A 12 -4.90 -2.96 12.09
N CYS A 13 -4.13 -2.93 13.15
CA CYS A 13 -2.68 -2.91 13.08
C CYS A 13 -2.18 -4.26 12.54
N ILE A 14 -1.83 -4.31 11.26
CA ILE A 14 -1.24 -5.48 10.62
C ILE A 14 0.28 -5.49 10.81
N ARG A 15 0.86 -4.37 11.26
CA ARG A 15 2.30 -4.20 11.43
C ARG A 15 2.64 -3.45 12.70
N ASP A 16 3.61 -3.96 13.42
CA ASP A 16 4.17 -3.31 14.61
C ASP A 16 4.99 -2.06 14.26
N ARG A 17 5.40 -1.91 13.00
CA ARG A 17 6.35 -0.88 12.58
C ARG A 17 5.98 -0.30 11.23
N LEU A 18 5.95 1.02 11.14
CA LEU A 18 5.78 1.78 9.91
C LEU A 18 7.05 2.59 9.63
N LEU A 19 7.72 2.29 8.50
CA LEU A 19 8.88 3.05 8.06
C LEU A 19 8.44 4.08 7.01
N THR A 20 8.60 5.37 7.32
CA THR A 20 8.18 6.48 6.47
C THR A 20 9.35 7.40 6.13
N ASP A 21 9.16 8.25 5.13
CA ASP A 21 9.98 9.44 4.98
C ASP A 21 9.51 10.56 5.94
N ARG A 22 10.13 11.72 5.83
CA ARG A 22 9.77 12.90 6.64
C ARG A 22 8.77 13.80 5.91
N GLY A 23 7.85 13.21 5.13
CA GLY A 23 6.79 13.96 4.48
C GLY A 23 5.88 14.65 5.48
N SER A 24 5.27 15.76 5.05
CA SER A 24 4.35 16.54 5.91
C SER A 24 3.16 15.74 6.41
N GLU A 25 2.75 14.71 5.68
CA GLU A 25 1.70 13.76 6.03
C GLU A 25 2.04 12.93 7.28
N PHE A 26 3.33 12.71 7.54
CA PHE A 26 3.81 11.95 8.70
C PHE A 26 4.32 12.84 9.84
N ALA A 27 4.09 14.16 9.76
CA ALA A 27 4.55 15.11 10.78
C ALA A 27 3.91 14.92 12.17
N LYS A 28 2.78 14.21 12.23
CA LYS A 28 2.06 13.91 13.47
C LYS A 28 1.99 12.41 13.70
N PRO A 29 3.05 11.78 14.23
CA PRO A 29 3.12 10.32 14.41
C PRO A 29 1.98 9.77 15.25
N ASN A 30 1.54 10.49 16.27
CA ASN A 30 0.47 10.04 17.17
C ASN A 30 -0.83 9.69 16.45
N LEU A 31 -1.13 10.31 15.30
CA LEU A 31 -2.31 9.99 14.51
C LEU A 31 -2.27 8.57 13.93
N PHE A 32 -1.08 8.02 13.76
CA PHE A 32 -0.86 6.67 13.22
C PHE A 32 -0.54 5.66 14.31
N GLU A 33 0.22 6.09 15.34
CA GLU A 33 0.72 5.22 16.39
C GLU A 33 -0.36 4.86 17.41
N ILE A 34 -1.32 5.75 17.66
CA ILE A 34 -2.29 5.60 18.76
C ILE A 34 -3.70 5.42 18.17
N ASN A 35 -4.41 4.42 18.67
CA ASN A 35 -5.85 4.34 18.45
C ASN A 35 -6.54 5.40 19.32
N HIS A 36 -7.16 6.39 18.68
CA HIS A 36 -7.79 7.51 19.40
C HIS A 36 -9.04 7.11 20.21
N GLU A 37 -9.63 5.95 19.93
CA GLU A 37 -10.80 5.45 20.64
C GLU A 37 -10.40 4.65 21.89
N THR A 38 -9.37 3.79 21.76
CA THR A 38 -8.95 2.90 22.85
C THR A 38 -7.72 3.42 23.60
N GLY A 39 -6.96 4.36 23.04
CA GLY A 39 -5.69 4.84 23.58
C GLY A 39 -4.53 3.85 23.43
N GLU A 40 -4.73 2.73 22.77
CA GLU A 40 -3.72 1.69 22.59
C GLU A 40 -2.73 2.05 21.47
N ILE A 41 -1.50 1.58 21.62
CA ILE A 41 -0.46 1.71 20.58
C ILE A 41 -0.78 0.73 19.46
N ARG A 42 -0.98 1.23 18.26
CA ARG A 42 -1.27 0.43 17.05
C ARG A 42 -0.01 0.01 16.32
N CYS A 43 0.95 0.91 16.20
CA CYS A 43 2.23 0.67 15.55
C CYS A 43 3.25 1.70 16.02
N ASN A 44 4.51 1.47 15.70
CA ASN A 44 5.58 2.45 15.93
C ASN A 44 6.03 3.02 14.58
N ILE A 45 6.13 4.34 14.48
CA ILE A 45 6.65 5.01 13.29
C ILE A 45 8.15 5.20 13.40
N PHE A 46 8.85 4.81 12.34
CA PHE A 46 10.28 5.07 12.15
C PHE A 46 10.45 5.94 10.90
N TYR A 47 11.33 6.93 11.02
CA TYR A 47 11.62 7.83 9.91
C TYR A 47 12.93 7.43 9.24
N CYS A 48 12.93 7.37 7.93
CA CYS A 48 14.16 7.24 7.15
C CYS A 48 15.04 8.49 7.35
N ASP A 49 16.35 8.30 7.22
CA ASP A 49 17.28 9.41 7.19
C ASP A 49 17.03 10.30 5.96
N ALA A 50 17.28 11.58 6.12
CA ALA A 50 17.10 12.53 5.03
C ALA A 50 17.97 12.13 3.83
N GLN A 51 17.35 12.09 2.64
CA GLN A 51 18.00 11.76 1.36
C GLN A 51 18.56 10.32 1.24
N MET A 52 18.19 9.41 2.14
CA MET A 52 18.60 8.00 2.09
C MET A 52 17.54 7.13 1.41
N ALA A 53 17.37 7.31 0.10
CA ALA A 53 16.44 6.51 -0.74
C ALA A 53 16.71 5.01 -0.66
N SER A 54 17.97 4.61 -0.40
CA SER A 54 18.38 3.21 -0.22
C SER A 54 17.72 2.49 0.96
N GLN A 55 17.17 3.22 1.92
CA GLN A 55 16.43 2.64 3.04
C GLN A 55 15.02 2.14 2.64
N LYS A 56 14.54 2.56 1.46
CA LYS A 56 13.24 2.14 0.91
C LYS A 56 13.34 1.69 -0.56
N PRO A 57 14.19 0.71 -0.91
CA PRO A 57 14.43 0.37 -2.32
C PRO A 57 13.19 -0.15 -3.06
N HIS A 58 12.25 -0.75 -2.34
CA HIS A 58 11.07 -1.35 -2.96
C HIS A 58 9.88 -0.38 -3.14
N VAL A 59 9.86 0.74 -2.43
CA VAL A 59 8.81 1.76 -2.56
C VAL A 59 8.85 2.40 -3.96
N GLU A 60 10.05 2.60 -4.51
CA GLU A 60 10.21 3.16 -5.85
C GLU A 60 9.57 2.28 -6.93
N ASN A 61 9.70 0.96 -6.82
CA ASN A 61 9.05 0.03 -7.74
C ASN A 61 7.51 0.11 -7.66
N ASN A 62 6.96 0.25 -6.46
CA ASN A 62 5.52 0.43 -6.31
C ASN A 62 5.04 1.77 -6.89
N HIS A 63 5.84 2.83 -6.76
CA HIS A 63 5.55 4.11 -7.38
C HIS A 63 5.53 4.04 -8.92
N ILE A 64 6.33 3.18 -9.54
CA ILE A 64 6.28 2.96 -10.99
C ILE A 64 4.90 2.45 -11.38
N PHE A 65 4.40 1.38 -10.74
CA PHE A 65 3.08 0.84 -11.03
C PHE A 65 1.94 1.84 -10.80
N ILE A 66 2.03 2.61 -9.71
CA ILE A 66 1.05 3.68 -9.44
C ILE A 66 1.09 4.72 -10.56
N ARG A 67 2.29 5.09 -11.05
CA ARG A 67 2.45 6.09 -12.12
C ARG A 67 2.04 5.60 -13.49
N ASP A 68 2.07 4.31 -13.74
CA ASP A 68 1.55 3.71 -14.97
C ASP A 68 0.03 3.90 -15.05
N ILE A 69 -0.67 3.80 -13.92
CA ILE A 69 -2.11 3.99 -13.83
C ILE A 69 -2.47 5.48 -13.62
N LEU A 70 -1.86 6.12 -12.63
CA LEU A 70 -2.05 7.53 -12.28
C LEU A 70 -0.90 8.38 -12.84
N GLN A 71 -1.03 8.81 -14.07
CA GLN A 71 -0.03 9.61 -14.76
C GLN A 71 0.24 10.93 -14.05
N LYS A 72 1.50 11.35 -14.01
CA LYS A 72 1.90 12.67 -13.48
C LYS A 72 1.10 13.78 -14.15
N LYS A 73 0.79 14.83 -13.39
CA LYS A 73 0.08 16.05 -13.83
C LYS A 73 -1.38 15.84 -14.24
N LYS A 74 -1.96 14.65 -14.09
CA LYS A 74 -3.41 14.48 -14.20
C LYS A 74 -4.11 14.83 -12.89
N SER A 75 -5.29 15.44 -13.00
CA SER A 75 -6.11 15.75 -11.83
C SER A 75 -6.54 14.46 -11.12
N MET A 76 -6.37 14.45 -9.81
CA MET A 76 -6.90 13.37 -8.95
C MET A 76 -8.38 13.59 -8.57
N LYS A 77 -9.04 14.62 -9.14
CA LYS A 77 -10.47 14.85 -8.94
C LYS A 77 -11.26 13.65 -9.48
N GLY A 78 -12.13 13.09 -8.65
CA GLY A 78 -12.90 11.89 -9.01
C GLY A 78 -12.21 10.55 -8.71
N LEU A 79 -11.06 10.56 -8.04
CA LEU A 79 -10.46 9.36 -7.47
C LEU A 79 -11.22 9.01 -6.19
N THR A 80 -12.03 7.95 -6.25
CA THR A 80 -12.80 7.43 -5.10
C THR A 80 -12.03 6.31 -4.41
N GLN A 81 -12.47 5.93 -3.21
CA GLN A 81 -11.87 4.79 -2.49
C GLN A 81 -11.98 3.51 -3.32
N ASP A 82 -13.13 3.23 -3.93
CA ASP A 82 -13.31 2.04 -4.77
C ASP A 82 -12.30 1.96 -5.93
N LYS A 83 -12.01 3.11 -6.56
CA LYS A 83 -10.98 3.19 -7.60
C LYS A 83 -9.58 2.93 -7.07
N LEU A 84 -9.28 3.38 -5.86
CA LEU A 84 -8.02 3.07 -5.19
C LEU A 84 -7.93 1.58 -4.87
N ASP A 85 -8.97 0.99 -4.30
CA ASP A 85 -9.03 -0.44 -3.95
C ASP A 85 -8.85 -1.31 -5.21
N LEU A 86 -9.51 -0.93 -6.31
CA LEU A 86 -9.34 -1.57 -7.61
C LEU A 86 -7.89 -1.47 -8.10
N MET A 87 -7.32 -0.27 -8.10
CA MET A 87 -5.93 -0.03 -8.52
C MET A 87 -4.95 -0.89 -7.73
N PHE A 88 -5.09 -0.90 -6.41
CA PHE A 88 -4.19 -1.67 -5.55
C PHE A 88 -4.43 -3.17 -5.67
N SER A 89 -5.64 -3.62 -5.94
CA SER A 89 -5.92 -5.01 -6.27
C SER A 89 -5.15 -5.47 -7.51
N HIS A 90 -5.12 -4.65 -8.56
CA HIS A 90 -4.32 -4.94 -9.76
C HIS A 90 -2.82 -4.92 -9.46
N ILE A 91 -2.30 -3.90 -8.77
CA ILE A 91 -0.88 -3.78 -8.42
C ILE A 91 -0.41 -4.97 -7.57
N ASN A 92 -1.22 -5.40 -6.59
CA ASN A 92 -0.90 -6.52 -5.71
C ASN A 92 -1.11 -7.89 -6.37
N SER A 93 -1.71 -7.94 -7.54
CA SER A 93 -1.84 -9.15 -8.36
C SER A 93 -0.72 -9.30 -9.41
N VAL A 94 0.25 -8.39 -9.46
CA VAL A 94 1.44 -8.50 -10.33
C VAL A 94 2.50 -9.37 -9.67
N PRO A 95 2.98 -10.45 -10.31
CA PRO A 95 4.06 -11.28 -9.78
C PRO A 95 5.34 -10.49 -9.55
N ARG A 96 6.06 -10.78 -8.47
CA ARG A 96 7.31 -10.12 -8.11
C ARG A 96 8.48 -11.10 -8.08
N LYS A 97 9.57 -10.79 -8.75
CA LYS A 97 10.79 -11.62 -8.69
C LYS A 97 11.31 -11.76 -7.26
N SER A 98 11.26 -10.69 -6.48
CA SER A 98 11.66 -10.68 -5.06
C SER A 98 10.82 -11.60 -4.16
N LEU A 99 9.63 -12.01 -4.60
CA LEU A 99 8.74 -12.93 -3.92
C LEU A 99 8.74 -14.33 -4.56
N GLY A 100 9.78 -14.67 -5.32
CA GLY A 100 9.85 -15.95 -6.03
C GLY A 100 8.77 -16.10 -7.11
N ASN A 101 8.44 -15.01 -7.81
CA ASN A 101 7.36 -14.90 -8.80
C ASN A 101 5.94 -15.07 -8.24
N LYS A 102 5.78 -15.06 -6.92
CA LYS A 102 4.46 -14.91 -6.31
C LYS A 102 3.98 -13.47 -6.36
N THR A 103 2.68 -13.29 -6.26
CA THR A 103 2.09 -11.95 -6.15
C THR A 103 2.16 -11.45 -4.70
N PRO A 104 2.21 -10.13 -4.45
CA PRO A 104 2.05 -9.57 -3.11
C PRO A 104 0.76 -10.05 -2.43
N TYR A 105 -0.35 -10.19 -3.19
CA TYR A 105 -1.61 -10.74 -2.68
C TYR A 105 -1.40 -12.14 -2.08
N GLU A 106 -0.80 -13.08 -2.83
CA GLU A 106 -0.56 -14.45 -2.40
C GLU A 106 0.37 -14.53 -1.20
N ALA A 107 1.42 -13.71 -1.18
CA ALA A 107 2.33 -13.63 -0.05
C ALA A 107 1.62 -13.11 1.21
N PHE A 108 0.79 -12.08 1.07
CA PHE A 108 0.05 -11.52 2.19
C PHE A 108 -1.02 -12.50 2.70
N GLU A 109 -1.77 -13.14 1.81
CA GLU A 109 -2.77 -14.15 2.16
C GLU A 109 -2.14 -15.29 2.98
N PHE A 110 -0.95 -15.71 2.60
CA PHE A 110 -0.21 -16.76 3.31
C PHE A 110 0.15 -16.38 4.76
N PHE A 111 0.57 -15.13 4.99
CA PHE A 111 1.02 -14.68 6.32
C PHE A 111 -0.11 -14.17 7.22
N TYR A 112 -1.14 -13.55 6.65
CA TYR A 112 -2.15 -12.80 7.40
C TYR A 112 -3.59 -13.26 7.15
N GLY A 113 -3.78 -14.20 6.24
CA GLY A 113 -5.08 -14.75 5.89
C GLY A 113 -5.90 -13.86 4.96
N LYS A 114 -6.92 -14.49 4.36
CA LYS A 114 -7.82 -13.85 3.41
C LYS A 114 -8.73 -12.79 4.06
N GLU A 115 -9.19 -13.05 5.29
CA GLU A 115 -10.07 -12.13 6.03
C GLU A 115 -9.46 -10.73 6.16
N THR A 116 -8.13 -10.67 6.32
CA THR A 116 -7.41 -9.40 6.42
C THR A 116 -7.40 -8.66 5.08
N LEU A 117 -7.24 -9.38 3.96
CA LEU A 117 -7.32 -8.80 2.62
C LEU A 117 -8.72 -8.28 2.30
N ASP A 118 -9.76 -9.02 2.72
CA ASP A 118 -11.15 -8.60 2.54
C ASP A 118 -11.45 -7.30 3.32
N LYS A 119 -10.92 -7.17 4.55
CA LYS A 119 -11.01 -5.92 5.34
C LYS A 119 -10.26 -4.75 4.70
N LEU A 120 -9.23 -5.03 3.93
CA LEU A 120 -8.46 -4.03 3.18
C LEU A 120 -9.06 -3.74 1.80
N HIS A 121 -10.15 -4.39 1.46
CA HIS A 121 -10.82 -4.31 0.16
C HIS A 121 -9.90 -4.68 -1.02
N ILE A 122 -8.86 -5.49 -0.77
CA ILE A 122 -7.94 -5.96 -1.79
C ILE A 122 -8.40 -7.30 -2.33
N GLN A 123 -8.66 -7.35 -3.64
CA GLN A 123 -9.14 -8.54 -4.32
C GLN A 123 -8.05 -9.18 -5.18
N LYS A 124 -8.09 -10.49 -5.33
CA LYS A 124 -7.23 -11.20 -6.27
C LYS A 124 -7.75 -10.98 -7.68
N ILE A 125 -6.91 -10.44 -8.53
CA ILE A 125 -7.20 -10.28 -9.95
C ILE A 125 -6.55 -11.45 -10.71
N GLU A 126 -7.31 -12.09 -11.60
CA GLU A 126 -6.80 -13.16 -12.45
C GLU A 126 -5.67 -12.62 -13.35
N LYS A 127 -4.64 -13.43 -13.57
CA LYS A 127 -3.42 -13.04 -14.26
C LYS A 127 -3.69 -12.39 -15.62
N ASP A 128 -4.66 -12.91 -16.37
CA ASP A 128 -5.00 -12.42 -17.72
C ASP A 128 -5.80 -11.12 -17.69
N LYS A 129 -6.35 -10.76 -16.55
CA LYS A 129 -7.13 -9.53 -16.33
C LYS A 129 -6.35 -8.40 -15.67
N VAL A 130 -5.11 -8.69 -15.21
CA VAL A 130 -4.28 -7.66 -14.58
C VAL A 130 -3.90 -6.61 -15.61
N THR A 131 -4.21 -5.36 -15.31
CA THR A 131 -3.83 -4.21 -16.14
C THR A 131 -3.30 -3.08 -15.27
N LEU A 132 -2.26 -2.40 -15.77
CA LEU A 132 -1.66 -1.24 -15.14
C LEU A 132 -1.82 0.01 -16.02
N GLN A 133 -2.87 0.04 -16.82
CA GLN A 133 -3.11 1.12 -17.76
C GLN A 133 -4.06 2.19 -17.20
N PRO A 134 -3.94 3.44 -17.64
CA PRO A 134 -4.76 4.55 -17.13
C PRO A 134 -6.28 4.40 -17.32
N TYR A 135 -6.72 3.54 -18.22
CA TYR A 135 -8.14 3.31 -18.43
C TYR A 135 -8.81 2.49 -17.33
N LEU A 136 -8.01 1.86 -16.45
CA LEU A 136 -8.50 1.10 -15.30
C LEU A 136 -9.41 1.94 -14.39
N LEU A 137 -9.14 3.24 -14.29
CA LEU A 137 -9.82 4.16 -13.38
C LEU A 137 -10.84 5.10 -14.09
N LYS A 138 -11.18 4.81 -15.33
CA LYS A 138 -12.18 5.59 -16.08
C LYS A 138 -13.61 5.36 -15.59
#